data_e18d400a52ea500d9118ec5c22f20321
#
_entry.id   e18d400a52ea500d9118ec5c22f20321
#
_cell.length_a   1.000
_cell.length_b   1.000
_cell.length_c   1.000
_cell.angle_alpha   90.00
_cell.angle_beta   90.00
_cell.angle_gamma   90.00
#
_symmetry.space_group_name_H-M   'P 1'
#
loop_
_entity.id
_entity.type
_entity.pdbx_description
1 polymer ?
#
loop_
_entity_poly.entity_id
_entity_poly.type
_entity_poly.pdbx_seq_one_letter_code
_entity_poly.pdbx_strand_id
1 'polypeptide(L)'
;MRNLSVGSIDFTKAHVSVTLADGRILRDTLSRNPDLLKASATQRSEWTLLDDGLVSWPHLGDKVTLDTRWLLWEALCKQANDEAMAKGFKLDELQPRSREIVALWRLEADGYNGGFMQFFGNWGEENCRIALSALQAIGADATYAIVARQREILERIKDHPDLKSYEDLWSLLAKEEQDEIGDKLDPEFWKAGDEIPRLAALHYCECFT
;
A
#
# COMPACT_ATOMS: atom_id res chain seq x y z
N MET A 1 -0.11 18.76 13.36
CA MET A 1 -0.84 18.31 12.14
C MET A 1 0.23 17.97 11.11
N ARG A 2 0.24 16.75 10.63
CA ARG A 2 1.17 16.31 9.59
C ARG A 2 0.71 16.94 8.28
N ASN A 3 1.53 17.84 7.74
CA ASN A 3 1.08 18.72 6.66
C ASN A 3 1.38 18.07 5.30
N LEU A 4 0.38 17.42 4.70
CA LEU A 4 0.39 16.97 3.31
C LEU A 4 -0.28 18.01 2.38
N SER A 5 -0.46 19.24 2.86
CA SER A 5 -1.08 20.32 2.09
C SER A 5 -0.30 20.58 0.81
N VAL A 6 -1.03 20.68 -0.29
CA VAL A 6 -0.49 20.96 -1.62
C VAL A 6 -0.14 22.44 -1.73
N GLY A 7 1.12 22.74 -2.04
CA GLY A 7 1.59 24.10 -2.31
C GLY A 7 1.43 24.50 -3.77
N SER A 8 1.89 23.63 -4.69
CA SER A 8 1.75 23.85 -6.13
C SER A 8 1.69 22.54 -6.91
N ILE A 9 1.18 22.60 -8.13
CA ILE A 9 1.17 21.48 -9.07
C ILE A 9 1.74 21.94 -10.41
N ASP A 10 2.76 21.23 -10.86
CA ASP A 10 3.48 21.50 -12.08
C ASP A 10 3.37 20.33 -13.06
N PHE A 11 3.38 20.64 -14.34
CA PHE A 11 3.25 19.64 -15.40
C PHE A 11 4.41 19.71 -16.39
N THR A 12 4.93 18.55 -16.74
CA THR A 12 5.77 18.37 -17.94
C THR A 12 4.98 17.65 -19.02
N LYS A 13 5.63 17.27 -20.12
CA LYS A 13 4.99 16.44 -21.15
C LYS A 13 4.61 15.03 -20.66
N ALA A 14 5.32 14.50 -19.66
CA ALA A 14 5.19 13.12 -19.22
C ALA A 14 4.76 12.98 -17.76
N HIS A 15 4.91 14.01 -16.93
CA HIS A 15 4.70 13.91 -15.49
C HIS A 15 3.88 15.08 -14.94
N VAL A 16 3.16 14.78 -13.85
CA VAL A 16 2.66 15.77 -12.89
C VAL A 16 3.57 15.73 -11.67
N SER A 17 3.90 16.90 -11.12
CA SER A 17 4.67 17.06 -9.89
C SER A 17 3.85 17.88 -8.90
N VAL A 18 3.67 17.35 -7.69
CA VAL A 18 2.99 18.04 -6.60
C VAL A 18 4.04 18.47 -5.59
N THR A 19 4.19 19.77 -5.39
CA THR A 19 5.02 20.31 -4.32
C THR A 19 4.16 20.48 -3.08
N LEU A 20 4.52 19.81 -2.00
CA LEU A 20 3.87 19.94 -0.71
C LEU A 20 4.27 21.28 -0.03
N ALA A 21 3.48 21.72 0.96
CA ALA A 21 3.76 22.96 1.67
C ALA A 21 5.11 22.98 2.43
N ASP A 22 5.66 21.80 2.73
CA ASP A 22 6.98 21.65 3.34
C ASP A 22 8.14 21.55 2.35
N GLY A 23 7.85 21.70 1.04
CA GLY A 23 8.83 21.72 -0.05
C GLY A 23 9.14 20.36 -0.65
N ARG A 24 8.62 19.25 -0.10
CA ARG A 24 8.78 17.91 -0.71
C ARG A 24 8.03 17.84 -2.04
N ILE A 25 8.58 17.10 -3.00
CA ILE A 25 8.01 16.96 -4.34
C ILE A 25 7.62 15.50 -4.57
N LEU A 26 6.34 15.27 -4.80
CA LEU A 26 5.78 13.99 -5.24
C LEU A 26 5.57 14.03 -6.76
N ARG A 27 5.79 12.91 -7.43
CA ARG A 27 5.70 12.88 -8.90
C ARG A 27 4.97 11.63 -9.37
N ASP A 28 4.07 11.82 -10.35
CA ASP A 28 3.41 10.73 -11.06
C ASP A 28 3.52 10.91 -12.58
N THR A 29 3.31 9.82 -13.32
CA THR A 29 3.29 9.85 -14.78
C THR A 29 1.91 10.23 -15.29
N LEU A 30 1.85 11.13 -16.27
CA LEU A 30 0.57 11.50 -16.89
C LEU A 30 -0.11 10.36 -17.65
N SER A 31 0.62 9.30 -18.01
CA SER A 31 0.02 8.11 -18.62
C SER A 31 -0.96 7.39 -17.70
N ARG A 32 -0.83 7.53 -16.38
CA ARG A 32 -1.78 6.99 -15.39
C ARG A 32 -3.03 7.87 -15.24
N ASN A 33 -2.98 9.11 -15.75
CA ASN A 33 -4.02 10.12 -15.67
C ASN A 33 -4.39 10.62 -17.08
N PRO A 34 -5.06 9.82 -17.92
CA PRO A 34 -5.29 10.12 -19.34
C PRO A 34 -6.10 11.40 -19.59
N ASP A 35 -6.98 11.81 -18.67
CA ASP A 35 -7.72 13.06 -18.78
C ASP A 35 -6.81 14.27 -18.53
N LEU A 36 -5.93 14.20 -17.54
CA LEU A 36 -4.90 15.21 -17.34
C LEU A 36 -3.87 15.25 -18.48
N LEU A 37 -3.56 14.09 -19.06
CA LEU A 37 -2.65 14.01 -20.22
C LEU A 37 -3.21 14.77 -21.44
N LYS A 38 -4.51 14.72 -21.67
CA LYS A 38 -5.20 15.37 -22.79
C LYS A 38 -5.54 16.83 -22.53
N ALA A 39 -5.57 17.24 -21.26
CA ALA A 39 -5.98 18.58 -20.85
C ALA A 39 -5.00 19.65 -21.32
N SER A 40 -5.51 20.84 -21.67
CA SER A 40 -4.71 22.02 -21.96
C SER A 40 -3.99 22.56 -20.71
N ALA A 41 -2.99 23.41 -20.89
CA ALA A 41 -2.28 24.06 -19.79
C ALA A 41 -3.24 24.84 -18.87
N THR A 42 -4.21 25.56 -19.44
CA THR A 42 -5.24 26.28 -18.69
C THR A 42 -6.08 25.33 -17.85
N GLN A 43 -6.60 24.26 -18.45
CA GLN A 43 -7.36 23.26 -17.71
C GLN A 43 -6.59 22.60 -16.58
N ARG A 44 -5.31 22.29 -16.79
CA ARG A 44 -4.45 21.72 -15.75
C ARG A 44 -4.21 22.68 -14.57
N SER A 45 -4.23 24.01 -14.82
CA SER A 45 -4.04 25.01 -13.74
C SER A 45 -5.28 25.23 -12.88
N GLU A 46 -6.47 24.78 -13.29
CA GLU A 46 -7.75 24.99 -12.61
C GLU A 46 -8.07 23.82 -11.64
N TRP A 47 -7.14 23.48 -10.79
CA TRP A 47 -7.33 22.45 -9.77
C TRP A 47 -7.89 23.03 -8.47
N THR A 48 -8.55 22.18 -7.67
CA THR A 48 -9.05 22.50 -6.34
C THR A 48 -8.66 21.44 -5.34
N LEU A 49 -8.49 21.82 -4.07
CA LEU A 49 -8.33 20.87 -2.97
C LEU A 49 -9.71 20.44 -2.46
N LEU A 50 -9.95 19.12 -2.38
CA LEU A 50 -11.16 18.56 -1.79
C LEU A 50 -10.97 18.29 -0.29
N ASP A 51 -9.78 17.81 0.08
CA ASP A 51 -9.35 17.61 1.47
C ASP A 51 -7.82 17.73 1.58
N ASP A 52 -7.25 17.47 2.77
CA ASP A 52 -5.80 17.47 3.00
C ASP A 52 -5.11 16.36 2.18
N GLY A 53 -4.80 16.68 0.94
CA GLY A 53 -4.04 15.81 0.03
C GLY A 53 -4.82 15.27 -1.17
N LEU A 54 -6.13 15.48 -1.27
CA LEU A 54 -6.91 15.11 -2.45
C LEU A 54 -7.14 16.32 -3.35
N VAL A 55 -6.52 16.30 -4.53
CA VAL A 55 -6.66 17.33 -5.56
C VAL A 55 -7.68 16.87 -6.61
N SER A 56 -8.48 17.80 -7.12
CA SER A 56 -9.50 17.54 -8.14
C SER A 56 -9.45 18.57 -9.27
N TRP A 57 -9.88 18.15 -10.46
CA TRP A 57 -10.14 18.98 -11.63
C TRP A 57 -11.62 18.88 -12.05
N PRO A 58 -12.55 19.54 -11.34
CA PRO A 58 -14.01 19.34 -11.53
C PRO A 58 -14.47 19.57 -12.96
N HIS A 59 -13.85 20.52 -13.69
CA HIS A 59 -14.19 20.84 -15.07
C HIS A 59 -13.72 19.78 -16.11
N LEU A 60 -12.84 18.82 -15.69
CA LEU A 60 -12.47 17.67 -16.50
C LEU A 60 -13.32 16.43 -16.18
N GLY A 61 -14.06 16.46 -15.08
CA GLY A 61 -14.93 15.39 -14.61
C GLY A 61 -14.75 15.10 -13.11
N ASP A 62 -15.82 14.68 -12.47
CA ASP A 62 -15.86 14.46 -11.01
C ASP A 62 -14.85 13.41 -10.51
N LYS A 63 -14.37 12.54 -11.39
CA LYS A 63 -13.41 11.47 -11.09
C LYS A 63 -11.96 11.84 -11.41
N VAL A 64 -11.70 13.02 -11.95
CA VAL A 64 -10.33 13.46 -12.26
C VAL A 64 -9.71 14.02 -10.99
N THR A 65 -9.06 13.14 -10.25
CA THR A 65 -8.45 13.43 -8.95
C THR A 65 -7.01 12.93 -8.89
N LEU A 66 -6.24 13.49 -7.97
CA LEU A 66 -4.89 13.07 -7.61
C LEU A 66 -4.76 13.05 -6.09
N ASP A 67 -4.53 11.88 -5.50
CA ASP A 67 -4.34 11.74 -4.06
C ASP A 67 -2.84 11.76 -3.73
N THR A 68 -2.39 12.80 -3.04
CA THR A 68 -0.99 12.97 -2.65
C THR A 68 -0.55 11.94 -1.62
N ARG A 69 -1.50 11.37 -0.85
CA ARG A 69 -1.21 10.29 0.11
C ARG A 69 -0.81 9.02 -0.62
N TRP A 70 -1.49 8.72 -1.72
CA TRP A 70 -1.13 7.60 -2.60
C TRP A 70 0.26 7.81 -3.23
N LEU A 71 0.53 9.00 -3.76
CA LEU A 71 1.84 9.32 -4.33
C LEU A 71 2.96 9.24 -3.29
N LEU A 72 2.69 9.68 -2.07
CA LEU A 72 3.64 9.57 -0.97
C LEU A 72 3.89 8.11 -0.58
N TRP A 73 2.83 7.29 -0.53
CA TRP A 73 2.95 5.87 -0.27
C TRP A 73 3.83 5.17 -1.31
N GLU A 74 3.59 5.41 -2.59
CA GLU A 74 4.44 4.87 -3.67
C GLU A 74 5.91 5.30 -3.52
N ALA A 75 6.16 6.55 -3.17
CA ALA A 75 7.51 7.07 -2.95
C ALA A 75 8.19 6.41 -1.74
N LEU A 76 7.46 6.23 -0.63
CA LEU A 76 7.93 5.53 0.56
C LEU A 76 8.23 4.05 0.27
N CYS A 77 7.33 3.37 -0.45
CA CYS A 77 7.54 1.99 -0.89
C CYS A 77 8.78 1.86 -1.76
N LYS A 78 8.95 2.77 -2.72
CA LYS A 78 10.15 2.76 -3.56
C LYS A 78 11.42 2.92 -2.73
N GLN A 79 11.47 3.89 -1.84
CA GLN A 79 12.64 4.14 -0.98
C GLN A 79 12.95 2.91 -0.09
N ALA A 80 11.93 2.32 0.53
CA ALA A 80 12.09 1.15 1.40
C ALA A 80 12.54 -0.10 0.61
N ASN A 81 12.00 -0.30 -0.60
CA ASN A 81 12.41 -1.41 -1.48
C ASN A 81 13.81 -1.21 -2.06
N ASP A 82 14.22 0.02 -2.38
CA ASP A 82 15.60 0.32 -2.81
C ASP A 82 16.60 -0.01 -1.68
N GLU A 83 16.27 0.32 -0.41
CA GLU A 83 17.07 -0.09 0.75
C GLU A 83 17.10 -1.61 0.90
N ALA A 84 15.95 -2.28 0.80
CA ALA A 84 15.86 -3.73 0.90
C ALA A 84 16.68 -4.44 -0.17
N MET A 85 16.63 -3.96 -1.41
CA MET A 85 17.43 -4.49 -2.52
C MET A 85 18.93 -4.35 -2.24
N ALA A 86 19.36 -3.18 -1.76
CA ALA A 86 20.77 -2.93 -1.42
C ALA A 86 21.30 -3.85 -0.32
N LYS A 87 20.41 -4.35 0.56
CA LYS A 87 20.72 -5.27 1.67
C LYS A 87 20.35 -6.73 1.39
N GLY A 88 20.08 -7.07 0.11
CA GLY A 88 19.72 -8.43 -0.29
C GLY A 88 18.43 -8.95 0.35
N PHE A 89 17.48 -8.05 0.61
CA PHE A 89 16.16 -8.32 1.23
C PHE A 89 16.21 -8.93 2.65
N LYS A 90 17.32 -8.75 3.37
CA LYS A 90 17.43 -9.15 4.77
C LYS A 90 16.71 -8.14 5.65
N LEU A 91 15.55 -8.53 6.17
CA LEU A 91 14.67 -7.65 6.92
C LEU A 91 15.30 -7.12 8.22
N ASP A 92 16.11 -7.92 8.88
CA ASP A 92 16.81 -7.58 10.12
C ASP A 92 17.88 -6.49 9.92
N GLU A 93 18.38 -6.33 8.70
CA GLU A 93 19.35 -5.28 8.34
C GLU A 93 18.68 -3.96 7.94
N LEU A 94 17.34 -3.93 7.73
CA LEU A 94 16.61 -2.72 7.36
C LEU A 94 16.37 -1.82 8.57
N GLN A 95 16.25 -0.51 8.30
CA GLN A 95 15.71 0.41 9.30
C GLN A 95 14.30 -0.05 9.72
N PRO A 96 13.90 0.11 11.00
CA PRO A 96 12.61 -0.40 11.49
C PRO A 96 11.43 0.04 10.60
N ARG A 97 11.37 1.33 10.23
CA ARG A 97 10.33 1.89 9.36
C ARG A 97 10.33 1.30 7.94
N SER A 98 11.52 1.08 7.35
CA SER A 98 11.63 0.49 6.01
C SER A 98 11.16 -0.95 6.02
N ARG A 99 11.45 -1.68 7.09
CA ARG A 99 10.97 -3.04 7.32
C ARG A 99 9.45 -3.12 7.38
N GLU A 100 8.82 -2.19 8.11
CA GLU A 100 7.37 -2.09 8.22
C GLU A 100 6.73 -1.72 6.87
N ILE A 101 7.27 -0.73 6.16
CA ILE A 101 6.80 -0.32 4.84
C ILE A 101 6.91 -1.47 3.84
N VAL A 102 8.04 -2.18 3.81
CA VAL A 102 8.22 -3.34 2.92
C VAL A 102 7.20 -4.43 3.22
N ALA A 103 6.95 -4.72 4.50
CA ALA A 103 5.98 -5.74 4.89
C ALA A 103 4.54 -5.36 4.51
N LEU A 104 4.14 -4.09 4.72
CA LEU A 104 2.83 -3.58 4.29
C LEU A 104 2.69 -3.59 2.77
N TRP A 105 3.71 -3.17 2.04
CA TRP A 105 3.70 -3.19 0.58
C TRP A 105 3.55 -4.62 0.02
N ARG A 106 4.26 -5.59 0.61
CA ARG A 106 4.15 -7.01 0.24
C ARG A 106 2.75 -7.56 0.51
N LEU A 107 2.19 -7.21 1.69
CA LEU A 107 0.83 -7.60 2.05
C LEU A 107 -0.19 -7.01 1.06
N GLU A 108 -0.07 -5.73 0.72
CA GLU A 108 -0.94 -5.07 -0.24
C GLU A 108 -0.82 -5.69 -1.62
N ALA A 109 0.41 -5.80 -2.17
CA ALA A 109 0.65 -6.29 -3.50
C ALA A 109 0.15 -7.73 -3.71
N ASP A 110 0.51 -8.64 -2.81
CA ASP A 110 0.11 -10.04 -2.92
C ASP A 110 -1.34 -10.27 -2.49
N GLY A 111 -1.83 -9.53 -1.49
CA GLY A 111 -3.21 -9.59 -1.05
C GLY A 111 -4.22 -9.24 -2.15
N TYR A 112 -3.90 -8.25 -2.99
CA TYR A 112 -4.72 -7.93 -4.17
C TYR A 112 -4.49 -8.85 -5.37
N ASN A 113 -3.31 -9.47 -5.50
CA ASN A 113 -2.98 -10.30 -6.64
C ASN A 113 -3.46 -11.76 -6.48
N GLY A 114 -3.28 -12.36 -5.33
CA GLY A 114 -3.62 -13.78 -5.08
C GLY A 114 -4.07 -14.07 -3.65
N GLY A 115 -4.46 -13.04 -2.89
CA GLY A 115 -4.97 -13.16 -1.54
C GLY A 115 -3.87 -13.36 -0.50
N PHE A 116 -4.31 -13.57 0.74
CA PHE A 116 -3.42 -13.74 1.88
C PHE A 116 -2.49 -14.94 1.74
N MET A 117 -2.98 -16.02 1.11
CA MET A 117 -2.17 -17.22 0.91
C MET A 117 -0.94 -16.95 0.05
N GLN A 118 -1.07 -16.11 -0.99
CA GLN A 118 0.09 -15.70 -1.79
C GLN A 118 1.07 -14.86 -0.96
N PHE A 119 0.58 -13.90 -0.19
CA PHE A 119 1.43 -13.10 0.69
C PHE A 119 2.20 -13.98 1.68
N PHE A 120 1.48 -14.85 2.40
CA PHE A 120 2.10 -15.70 3.42
C PHE A 120 3.08 -16.71 2.80
N GLY A 121 2.72 -17.30 1.67
CA GLY A 121 3.58 -18.25 0.96
C GLY A 121 4.86 -17.62 0.43
N ASN A 122 4.77 -16.41 -0.13
CA ASN A 122 5.94 -15.70 -0.66
C ASN A 122 6.87 -15.15 0.42
N TRP A 123 6.32 -14.71 1.56
CA TRP A 123 7.08 -13.91 2.53
C TRP A 123 7.14 -14.50 3.94
N GLY A 124 6.30 -15.48 4.25
CA GLY A 124 6.32 -16.26 5.47
C GLY A 124 5.87 -15.50 6.73
N GLU A 125 5.99 -16.19 7.84
CA GLU A 125 5.52 -15.77 9.16
C GLU A 125 6.16 -14.46 9.64
N GLU A 126 7.46 -14.25 9.39
CA GLU A 126 8.13 -13.04 9.84
C GLU A 126 7.54 -11.79 9.20
N ASN A 127 7.34 -11.79 7.88
CA ASN A 127 6.70 -10.67 7.19
C ASN A 127 5.26 -10.46 7.66
N CYS A 128 4.51 -11.53 7.86
CA CYS A 128 3.14 -11.46 8.36
C CYS A 128 3.09 -10.77 9.74
N ARG A 129 3.97 -11.15 10.66
CA ARG A 129 4.07 -10.55 11.99
C ARG A 129 4.45 -9.06 11.94
N ILE A 130 5.39 -8.69 11.05
CA ILE A 130 5.77 -7.29 10.86
C ILE A 130 4.61 -6.50 10.27
N ALA A 131 3.91 -7.04 9.24
CA ALA A 131 2.76 -6.40 8.63
C ALA A 131 1.63 -6.17 9.65
N LEU A 132 1.31 -7.16 10.48
CA LEU A 132 0.33 -7.02 11.56
C LEU A 132 0.70 -5.90 12.55
N SER A 133 1.96 -5.86 12.99
CA SER A 133 2.44 -4.79 13.87
C SER A 133 2.32 -3.42 13.21
N ALA A 134 2.67 -3.33 11.92
CA ALA A 134 2.59 -2.10 11.16
C ALA A 134 1.13 -1.65 10.92
N LEU A 135 0.18 -2.58 10.63
CA LEU A 135 -1.24 -2.28 10.52
C LEU A 135 -1.78 -1.64 11.80
N GLN A 136 -1.41 -2.17 12.96
CA GLN A 136 -1.77 -1.56 14.25
C GLN A 136 -1.15 -0.17 14.40
N ALA A 137 0.13 -0.01 14.06
CA ALA A 137 0.84 1.27 14.20
C ALA A 137 0.22 2.37 13.34
N ILE A 138 -0.24 2.04 12.12
CA ILE A 138 -0.90 3.01 11.23
C ILE A 138 -2.39 3.19 11.53
N GLY A 139 -3.00 2.38 12.41
CA GLY A 139 -4.41 2.43 12.77
C GLY A 139 -5.34 1.78 11.74
N ALA A 140 -4.86 0.81 10.95
CA ALA A 140 -5.66 0.04 9.98
C ALA A 140 -6.36 -1.14 10.67
N ASP A 141 -7.25 -0.83 11.61
CA ASP A 141 -7.83 -1.83 12.52
C ASP A 141 -8.68 -2.89 11.80
N ALA A 142 -9.42 -2.48 10.76
CA ALA A 142 -10.24 -3.41 9.98
C ALA A 142 -9.36 -4.40 9.22
N THR A 143 -8.36 -3.90 8.51
CA THR A 143 -7.40 -4.73 7.79
C THR A 143 -6.59 -5.62 8.74
N TYR A 144 -6.19 -5.09 9.90
CA TYR A 144 -5.53 -5.87 10.95
C TYR A 144 -6.36 -7.07 11.38
N ALA A 145 -7.64 -6.87 11.68
CA ALA A 145 -8.53 -7.95 12.15
C ALA A 145 -8.65 -9.08 11.12
N ILE A 146 -8.77 -8.73 9.83
CA ILE A 146 -8.85 -9.69 8.72
C ILE A 146 -7.54 -10.49 8.62
N VAL A 147 -6.39 -9.81 8.53
CA VAL A 147 -5.09 -10.47 8.39
C VAL A 147 -4.74 -11.31 9.61
N ALA A 148 -5.08 -10.84 10.82
CA ALA A 148 -4.89 -11.60 12.05
C ALA A 148 -5.71 -12.90 12.06
N ARG A 149 -6.96 -12.85 11.57
CA ARG A 149 -7.80 -14.05 11.45
C ARG A 149 -7.25 -15.03 10.42
N GLN A 150 -6.80 -14.55 9.28
CA GLN A 150 -6.16 -15.40 8.25
C GLN A 150 -4.89 -16.08 8.79
N ARG A 151 -4.06 -15.32 9.50
CA ARG A 151 -2.87 -15.87 10.15
C ARG A 151 -3.22 -16.92 11.23
N GLU A 152 -4.26 -16.71 12.01
CA GLU A 152 -4.73 -17.67 13.03
C GLU A 152 -5.10 -19.03 12.41
N ILE A 153 -5.76 -19.02 11.24
CA ILE A 153 -6.07 -20.24 10.50
C ILE A 153 -4.79 -20.98 10.12
N LEU A 154 -3.78 -20.26 9.61
CA LEU A 154 -2.51 -20.87 9.21
C LEU A 154 -1.65 -21.33 10.39
N GLU A 155 -1.82 -20.75 11.58
CA GLU A 155 -1.06 -21.13 12.79
C GLU A 155 -1.21 -22.62 13.11
N ARG A 156 -2.35 -23.22 12.75
CA ARG A 156 -2.63 -24.65 12.99
C ARG A 156 -1.82 -25.60 12.12
N ILE A 157 -1.39 -25.15 10.96
CA ILE A 157 -0.67 -25.99 9.98
C ILE A 157 0.79 -25.61 9.82
N LYS A 158 1.27 -24.55 10.50
CA LYS A 158 2.64 -24.04 10.34
C LYS A 158 3.76 -25.06 10.58
N ASP A 159 3.52 -26.00 11.49
CA ASP A 159 4.48 -27.06 11.85
C ASP A 159 4.08 -28.44 11.25
N HIS A 160 3.16 -28.45 10.26
CA HIS A 160 2.70 -29.68 9.67
C HIS A 160 3.84 -30.34 8.88
N PRO A 161 4.09 -31.67 9.08
CA PRO A 161 5.25 -32.35 8.47
C PRO A 161 5.23 -32.36 6.93
N ASP A 162 4.06 -32.24 6.32
CA ASP A 162 3.88 -32.19 4.88
C ASP A 162 3.95 -30.76 4.31
N LEU A 163 4.05 -29.72 5.14
CA LEU A 163 4.22 -28.34 4.70
C LEU A 163 5.68 -28.15 4.25
N LYS A 164 5.93 -28.22 2.95
CA LYS A 164 7.25 -28.07 2.34
C LYS A 164 7.33 -26.88 1.39
N SER A 165 6.19 -26.41 0.91
CA SER A 165 6.09 -25.32 -0.06
C SER A 165 4.81 -24.51 0.14
N TYR A 166 4.71 -23.38 -0.55
CA TYR A 166 3.51 -22.56 -0.56
C TYR A 166 2.28 -23.32 -1.10
N GLU A 167 2.46 -24.14 -2.12
CA GLU A 167 1.38 -24.92 -2.73
C GLU A 167 0.75 -25.90 -1.75
N ASP A 168 1.52 -26.37 -0.76
CA ASP A 168 1.03 -27.29 0.25
C ASP A 168 0.07 -26.61 1.24
N LEU A 169 0.26 -25.31 1.52
CA LEU A 169 -0.58 -24.55 2.48
C LEU A 169 -2.06 -24.76 2.21
N TRP A 170 -2.48 -24.56 0.97
CA TRP A 170 -3.90 -24.67 0.61
C TRP A 170 -4.44 -26.09 0.78
N SER A 171 -3.66 -27.09 0.41
CA SER A 171 -4.06 -28.51 0.49
C SER A 171 -4.14 -29.05 1.90
N LEU A 172 -3.45 -28.43 2.87
CA LEU A 172 -3.44 -28.82 4.27
C LEU A 172 -4.59 -28.18 5.08
N LEU A 173 -5.27 -27.19 4.53
CA LEU A 173 -6.44 -26.55 5.16
C LEU A 173 -7.68 -27.41 4.97
N ALA A 174 -8.54 -27.45 6.00
CA ALA A 174 -9.89 -27.99 5.86
C ALA A 174 -10.71 -27.16 4.86
N LYS A 175 -11.72 -27.78 4.24
CA LYS A 175 -12.54 -27.11 3.22
C LYS A 175 -13.20 -25.83 3.76
N GLU A 176 -13.69 -25.87 4.98
CA GLU A 176 -14.31 -24.74 5.66
C GLU A 176 -13.33 -23.56 5.84
N GLU A 177 -12.06 -23.86 6.07
CA GLU A 177 -11.01 -22.87 6.23
C GLU A 177 -10.59 -22.26 4.87
N GLN A 178 -10.52 -23.09 3.84
CA GLN A 178 -10.32 -22.62 2.47
C GLN A 178 -11.43 -21.65 2.05
N ASP A 179 -12.70 -22.01 2.33
CA ASP A 179 -13.87 -21.18 2.03
C ASP A 179 -13.86 -19.89 2.89
N GLU A 180 -13.47 -19.98 4.17
CA GLU A 180 -13.36 -18.78 5.03
C GLU A 180 -12.30 -17.82 4.48
N ILE A 181 -11.12 -18.28 4.06
CA ILE A 181 -10.07 -17.43 3.50
C ILE A 181 -10.51 -16.88 2.14
N GLY A 182 -10.85 -17.74 1.18
CA GLY A 182 -11.06 -17.35 -0.21
C GLY A 182 -12.38 -16.62 -0.46
N ASP A 183 -13.47 -17.08 0.15
CA ASP A 183 -14.81 -16.57 -0.13
C ASP A 183 -15.23 -15.42 0.81
N LYS A 184 -14.55 -15.25 1.95
CA LYS A 184 -14.91 -14.23 2.93
C LYS A 184 -13.75 -13.26 3.22
N LEU A 185 -12.63 -13.75 3.78
CA LEU A 185 -11.57 -12.87 4.30
C LEU A 185 -10.81 -12.13 3.20
N ASP A 186 -10.47 -12.78 2.08
CA ASP A 186 -9.83 -12.10 0.95
C ASP A 186 -10.74 -11.02 0.34
N PRO A 187 -12.03 -11.27 0.04
CA PRO A 187 -12.95 -10.21 -0.38
C PRO A 187 -13.15 -9.07 0.64
N GLU A 188 -13.10 -9.37 1.95
CA GLU A 188 -13.13 -8.34 2.99
C GLU A 188 -11.83 -7.52 2.98
N PHE A 189 -10.68 -8.18 2.81
CA PHE A 189 -9.38 -7.50 2.66
C PHE A 189 -9.36 -6.56 1.45
N TRP A 190 -9.88 -6.98 0.29
CA TRP A 190 -9.92 -6.13 -0.90
C TRP A 190 -10.74 -4.84 -0.72
N LYS A 191 -11.66 -4.82 0.25
CA LYS A 191 -12.43 -3.61 0.59
C LYS A 191 -11.73 -2.76 1.66
N ALA A 192 -11.16 -3.41 2.67
CA ALA A 192 -10.53 -2.73 3.80
C ALA A 192 -9.10 -2.27 3.47
N GLY A 193 -8.35 -3.06 2.69
CA GLY A 193 -6.94 -2.82 2.37
C GLY A 193 -6.65 -1.50 1.65
N ASP A 194 -7.64 -0.91 0.98
CA ASP A 194 -7.54 0.42 0.35
C ASP A 194 -7.17 1.55 1.34
N GLU A 195 -7.34 1.32 2.65
CA GLU A 195 -6.92 2.27 3.68
C GLU A 195 -5.40 2.28 3.92
N ILE A 196 -4.69 1.16 3.62
CA ILE A 196 -3.24 1.02 3.89
C ILE A 196 -2.43 2.17 3.31
N PRO A 197 -2.49 2.48 2.00
CA PRO A 197 -1.71 3.57 1.39
C PRO A 197 -1.93 4.90 2.10
N ARG A 198 -3.17 5.24 2.39
CA ARG A 198 -3.54 6.52 3.02
C ARG A 198 -3.05 6.62 4.46
N LEU A 199 -3.29 5.59 5.27
CA LEU A 199 -2.90 5.57 6.68
C LEU A 199 -1.38 5.48 6.83
N ALA A 200 -0.73 4.63 6.02
CA ALA A 200 0.71 4.49 6.00
C ALA A 200 1.40 5.79 5.56
N ALA A 201 0.91 6.45 4.50
CA ALA A 201 1.44 7.75 4.08
C ALA A 201 1.37 8.79 5.20
N LEU A 202 0.25 8.86 5.93
CA LEU A 202 0.09 9.77 7.07
C LEU A 202 1.02 9.40 8.25
N HIS A 203 1.21 8.11 8.50
CA HIS A 203 2.04 7.64 9.61
C HIS A 203 3.54 7.83 9.33
N TYR A 204 3.99 7.51 8.11
CA TYR A 204 5.40 7.55 7.71
C TYR A 204 5.81 8.84 6.97
N CYS A 205 4.93 9.84 6.87
CA CYS A 205 5.17 11.05 6.06
C CYS A 205 6.48 11.78 6.40
N GLU A 206 6.93 11.76 7.66
CA GLU A 206 8.18 12.40 8.11
C GLU A 206 9.44 11.63 7.68
N CYS A 207 9.25 10.43 7.17
CA CYS A 207 10.34 9.55 6.75
C CYS A 207 10.75 9.74 5.29
N PHE A 208 9.92 10.41 4.51
CA PHE A 208 10.22 10.73 3.12
C PHE A 208 11.08 12.00 3.06
N THR A 209 12.32 11.87 2.59
CA THR A 209 13.28 12.96 2.45
C THR A 209 13.65 13.19 0.99
#